data_40b832ba8a521f2e7c697feca254a422
#
_entry.id   40b832ba8a521f2e7c697feca254a422
#
_cell.length_a   1.000
_cell.length_b   1.000
_cell.length_c   1.000
_cell.angle_alpha   90.00
_cell.angle_beta   90.00
_cell.angle_gamma   90.00
#
_symmetry.space_group_name_H-M   'P 1'
#
loop_
_entity.id
_entity.type
_entity.pdbx_description
1 polymer ?
#
loop_
_entity_poly.entity_id
_entity_poly.type
_entity_poly.pdbx_seq_one_letter_code
_entity_poly.pdbx_strand_id
1 'polypeptide(L)'
;MSPSSAVNGNGFHIDDDGKSNDCKHSNGCICVSSTTSLSFRSFFRSIIEAVPSKEYKKLWRIITASVKGFTIGVGLKGGLGFFAILARLTRKKPQRKGNVVTNSEVIVTALKETLRYGLFLGTFAGTFVSMDELIGALGGHRRTAKWRALLAGALAGPSMLLTGLEMQHTSLAIYILMRASVLASRCGIKSKRFGTICKPLTWKYGDIFLMCLSSSQILSAYILKQESLPSSYKSFLNKQGGKDMAILQGIKDLASGKPFTNLEAVEKYYKAMGVDMKLDPNMKVPCSIVHGNQSCTGHVFSFLLQAYRRALPVYLPVYLIPALIVHRQELLRRPHSILAKGLVGTGRSSLFLSVYCTSAWMWTCFVFRLFKACNIPLVAMGTFPTGLALAIEKKSRRMEISLYCLARAIESFFTCLADEGYLPQSRKIKRADVVVFSLSTAIIMHCYAEEREVFRSKYLNVLDWVFGVPPPPCETPKCKDA
;
A
#
# COMPACT_ATOMS: atom_id res chain seq x y z
N MET A 1 -52.90 1.28 -10.64
CA MET A 1 -53.46 1.88 -11.87
C MET A 1 -52.37 1.90 -12.92
N SER A 2 -52.37 0.87 -13.76
CA SER A 2 -51.81 0.94 -15.14
C SER A 2 -52.89 1.55 -16.02
N PRO A 3 -52.63 2.03 -17.24
CA PRO A 3 -52.18 1.25 -18.38
C PRO A 3 -51.14 1.99 -19.29
N SER A 4 -50.32 1.29 -19.99
CA SER A 4 -50.40 0.59 -21.29
C SER A 4 -50.30 1.48 -22.53
N SER A 5 -49.53 0.98 -23.43
CA SER A 5 -49.54 0.89 -24.90
C SER A 5 -48.46 1.74 -25.59
N ALA A 6 -47.75 1.30 -26.52
CA ALA A 6 -47.64 0.26 -27.52
C ALA A 6 -46.85 0.82 -28.71
N VAL A 7 -45.91 0.02 -29.23
CA VAL A 7 -45.77 -0.44 -30.61
C VAL A 7 -45.26 0.52 -31.71
N ASN A 8 -44.17 0.14 -32.30
CA ASN A 8 -43.81 -0.15 -33.73
C ASN A 8 -42.30 -0.01 -33.88
N GLY A 9 -41.52 -0.93 -34.35
CA GLY A 9 -41.70 -1.87 -35.46
C GLY A 9 -41.06 -1.31 -36.73
N ASN A 10 -39.86 -1.74 -37.05
CA ASN A 10 -39.48 -2.00 -38.44
C ASN A 10 -38.15 -2.78 -38.48
N GLY A 11 -38.28 -3.97 -39.01
CA GLY A 11 -37.20 -4.82 -39.42
C GLY A 11 -36.69 -4.40 -40.81
N PHE A 12 -35.47 -4.78 -41.07
CA PHE A 12 -34.94 -4.95 -42.40
C PHE A 12 -34.17 -6.25 -42.50
N HIS A 13 -34.74 -7.16 -43.25
CA HIS A 13 -34.14 -8.30 -43.95
C HIS A 13 -33.23 -7.81 -45.04
N ILE A 14 -32.08 -8.42 -45.27
CA ILE A 14 -31.44 -8.53 -46.58
C ILE A 14 -30.67 -9.84 -46.61
N ASP A 15 -30.85 -10.49 -47.75
CA ASP A 15 -30.56 -11.84 -48.16
C ASP A 15 -29.07 -12.10 -48.49
N ASP A 16 -28.75 -13.40 -48.50
CA ASP A 16 -27.70 -14.07 -49.23
C ASP A 16 -27.53 -13.58 -50.66
N ASP A 17 -26.28 -13.54 -51.14
CA ASP A 17 -25.94 -14.20 -52.40
C ASP A 17 -24.41 -14.27 -52.58
N GLY A 18 -23.94 -15.49 -52.85
CA GLY A 18 -22.60 -15.78 -53.25
C GLY A 18 -22.28 -15.39 -54.68
N LYS A 19 -20.99 -15.23 -54.92
CA LYS A 19 -20.34 -15.67 -56.20
C LYS A 19 -18.82 -15.56 -56.11
N SER A 20 -18.22 -16.72 -56.29
CA SER A 20 -16.83 -16.91 -56.73
C SER A 20 -16.52 -16.18 -58.06
N ASN A 21 -15.34 -15.63 -58.21
CA ASN A 21 -14.69 -15.57 -59.48
C ASN A 21 -13.17 -15.62 -59.34
N ASP A 22 -12.64 -16.73 -59.87
CA ASP A 22 -11.26 -16.91 -60.33
C ASP A 22 -10.87 -15.81 -61.35
N CYS A 23 -9.66 -15.33 -61.23
CA CYS A 23 -8.94 -14.77 -62.36
C CYS A 23 -7.45 -15.09 -62.22
N LYS A 24 -7.01 -15.97 -63.11
CA LYS A 24 -5.63 -16.20 -63.53
C LYS A 24 -5.13 -15.07 -64.44
N HIS A 25 -3.83 -14.92 -64.45
CA HIS A 25 -2.87 -14.36 -65.42
C HIS A 25 -2.13 -13.14 -64.92
N SER A 26 -0.87 -13.19 -64.77
CA SER A 26 0.30 -13.45 -65.67
C SER A 26 1.14 -12.17 -65.78
N ASN A 27 2.44 -12.40 -65.62
CA ASN A 27 3.56 -11.55 -66.08
C ASN A 27 4.10 -10.41 -65.17
N GLY A 28 5.19 -10.73 -64.51
CA GLY A 28 6.51 -10.18 -64.87
C GLY A 28 6.72 -8.69 -64.52
N CYS A 29 7.23 -8.43 -63.33
CA CYS A 29 8.11 -7.29 -63.13
C CYS A 29 9.22 -7.67 -62.15
N ILE A 30 10.42 -7.77 -62.70
CA ILE A 30 11.69 -7.83 -61.97
C ILE A 30 11.85 -6.44 -61.31
N CYS A 31 11.86 -6.41 -59.98
CA CYS A 31 12.41 -5.27 -59.25
C CYS A 31 13.58 -5.77 -58.40
N VAL A 32 14.66 -5.15 -58.76
CA VAL A 32 16.02 -5.22 -58.30
C VAL A 32 16.12 -5.26 -56.78
N SER A 33 16.98 -6.15 -56.31
CA SER A 33 17.51 -6.28 -54.96
C SER A 33 18.07 -4.95 -54.47
N SER A 34 17.63 -4.57 -53.28
CA SER A 34 18.43 -3.73 -52.37
C SER A 34 18.49 -4.41 -51.03
N THR A 35 19.67 -4.95 -50.78
CA THR A 35 20.44 -5.07 -49.53
C THR A 35 19.70 -5.20 -48.21
N THR A 36 19.83 -6.42 -47.63
CA THR A 36 20.17 -6.72 -46.24
C THR A 36 19.76 -5.68 -45.19
N SER A 37 18.52 -5.72 -44.80
CA SER A 37 18.17 -5.69 -43.41
C SER A 37 17.60 -7.07 -43.06
N LEU A 38 18.44 -7.92 -42.54
CA LEU A 38 18.01 -9.16 -41.82
C LEU A 38 17.10 -8.68 -40.71
N SER A 39 15.83 -8.54 -41.05
CA SER A 39 14.83 -7.96 -40.23
C SER A 39 14.68 -8.85 -39.01
N PHE A 40 14.97 -8.31 -37.85
CA PHE A 40 14.61 -8.86 -36.55
C PHE A 40 13.19 -9.48 -36.56
N ARG A 41 12.33 -9.01 -37.46
CA ARG A 41 11.01 -9.57 -37.76
C ARG A 41 11.04 -10.96 -38.45
N SER A 42 11.99 -11.23 -39.34
CA SER A 42 12.07 -12.55 -40.02
C SER A 42 12.62 -13.61 -39.08
N PHE A 43 13.59 -13.26 -38.25
CA PHE A 43 14.12 -14.16 -37.23
C PHE A 43 13.04 -14.53 -36.20
N PHE A 44 12.26 -13.55 -35.70
CA PHE A 44 11.13 -13.84 -34.82
C PHE A 44 10.02 -14.63 -35.51
N ARG A 45 9.75 -14.39 -36.78
CA ARG A 45 8.76 -15.15 -37.53
C ARG A 45 9.17 -16.61 -37.72
N SER A 46 10.43 -16.89 -37.98
CA SER A 46 11.00 -18.22 -38.11
C SER A 46 10.96 -19.00 -36.77
N ILE A 47 11.18 -18.33 -35.65
CA ILE A 47 11.03 -18.92 -34.31
C ILE A 47 9.55 -19.16 -33.99
N ILE A 48 8.65 -18.30 -34.42
CA ILE A 48 7.20 -18.39 -34.17
C ILE A 48 6.60 -19.57 -34.97
N GLU A 49 7.07 -19.81 -36.16
CA GLU A 49 6.61 -20.93 -37.00
C GLU A 49 7.14 -22.31 -36.57
N ALA A 50 8.26 -22.35 -35.83
CA ALA A 50 8.87 -23.58 -35.32
C ALA A 50 8.26 -24.08 -34.00
N VAL A 51 7.46 -23.28 -33.29
CA VAL A 51 6.88 -23.68 -32.02
C VAL A 51 5.42 -24.13 -32.20
N PRO A 52 5.01 -25.30 -31.66
CA PRO A 52 3.61 -25.73 -31.70
C PRO A 52 2.68 -24.65 -31.19
N SER A 53 1.57 -24.42 -31.88
CA SER A 53 0.66 -23.28 -31.60
C SER A 53 0.16 -23.22 -30.15
N LYS A 54 0.10 -24.34 -29.45
CA LYS A 54 -0.24 -24.42 -28.01
C LYS A 54 0.89 -23.92 -27.11
N GLU A 55 2.14 -24.28 -27.39
CA GLU A 55 3.32 -23.85 -26.61
C GLU A 55 3.60 -22.35 -26.81
N TYR A 56 3.42 -21.87 -28.04
CA TYR A 56 3.52 -20.44 -28.34
C TYR A 56 2.52 -19.58 -27.50
N LYS A 57 1.27 -20.04 -27.39
CA LYS A 57 0.25 -19.35 -26.57
C LYS A 57 0.64 -19.31 -25.09
N LYS A 58 1.22 -20.38 -24.54
CA LYS A 58 1.72 -20.44 -23.17
C LYS A 58 2.88 -19.46 -22.95
N LEU A 59 3.88 -19.50 -23.82
CA LEU A 59 5.03 -18.61 -23.76
C LEU A 59 4.61 -17.13 -23.87
N TRP A 60 3.70 -16.83 -24.80
CA TRP A 60 3.15 -15.49 -24.95
C TRP A 60 2.41 -15.01 -23.69
N ARG A 61 1.68 -15.89 -23.03
CA ARG A 61 1.01 -15.59 -21.75
C ARG A 61 2.02 -15.24 -20.65
N ILE A 62 3.12 -15.98 -20.54
CA ILE A 62 4.20 -15.72 -19.57
C ILE A 62 4.86 -14.37 -19.85
N ILE A 63 5.26 -14.12 -21.09
CA ILE A 63 5.90 -12.85 -21.49
C ILE A 63 4.97 -11.68 -21.22
N THR A 64 3.71 -11.79 -21.62
CA THR A 64 2.71 -10.73 -21.42
C THR A 64 2.49 -10.44 -19.93
N ALA A 65 2.39 -11.46 -19.09
CA ALA A 65 2.25 -11.28 -17.64
C ALA A 65 3.50 -10.61 -17.05
N SER A 66 4.70 -11.03 -17.46
CA SER A 66 5.96 -10.42 -17.02
C SER A 66 6.06 -8.96 -17.40
N VAL A 67 5.74 -8.60 -18.64
CA VAL A 67 5.76 -7.22 -19.12
C VAL A 67 4.74 -6.35 -18.38
N LYS A 68 3.52 -6.86 -18.17
CA LYS A 68 2.48 -6.15 -17.41
C LYS A 68 2.88 -5.96 -15.95
N GLY A 69 3.44 -7.01 -15.30
CA GLY A 69 3.97 -6.92 -13.95
C GLY A 69 5.08 -5.88 -13.83
N PHE A 70 6.03 -5.89 -14.78
CA PHE A 70 7.11 -4.91 -14.87
C PHE A 70 6.57 -3.48 -15.01
N THR A 71 5.60 -3.27 -15.88
CA THR A 71 4.96 -1.96 -16.09
C THR A 71 4.29 -1.42 -14.81
N ILE A 72 3.62 -2.29 -14.04
CA ILE A 72 3.06 -1.90 -12.73
C ILE A 72 4.18 -1.50 -11.77
N GLY A 73 5.26 -2.27 -11.67
CA GLY A 73 6.37 -1.98 -10.78
C GLY A 73 7.03 -0.64 -11.10
N VAL A 74 7.33 -0.40 -12.38
CA VAL A 74 7.86 0.86 -12.86
C VAL A 74 6.88 2.01 -12.60
N GLY A 75 5.59 1.83 -12.88
CA GLY A 75 4.57 2.84 -12.65
C GLY A 75 4.44 3.25 -11.18
N LEU A 76 4.42 2.27 -10.28
CA LEU A 76 4.30 2.53 -8.83
C LEU A 76 5.53 3.25 -8.27
N LYS A 77 6.72 2.71 -8.49
CA LYS A 77 7.95 3.26 -7.89
C LYS A 77 8.46 4.49 -8.66
N GLY A 78 8.40 4.44 -9.99
CA GLY A 78 8.80 5.55 -10.86
C GLY A 78 7.89 6.77 -10.68
N GLY A 79 6.59 6.57 -10.55
CA GLY A 79 5.65 7.65 -10.21
C GLY A 79 6.02 8.34 -8.90
N LEU A 80 6.25 7.59 -7.83
CA LEU A 80 6.67 8.14 -6.54
C LEU A 80 8.03 8.85 -6.62
N GLY A 81 8.99 8.26 -7.34
CA GLY A 81 10.32 8.84 -7.57
C GLY A 81 10.25 10.16 -8.33
N PHE A 82 9.47 10.22 -9.40
CA PHE A 82 9.22 11.43 -10.18
C PHE A 82 8.67 12.58 -9.31
N PHE A 83 7.68 12.28 -8.43
CA PHE A 83 7.15 13.31 -7.53
C PHE A 83 8.15 13.76 -6.48
N ALA A 84 8.96 12.85 -5.95
CA ALA A 84 10.01 13.21 -5.00
C ALA A 84 11.04 14.15 -5.64
N ILE A 85 11.42 13.89 -6.89
CA ILE A 85 12.32 14.75 -7.67
C ILE A 85 11.66 16.10 -7.95
N LEU A 86 10.42 16.12 -8.43
CA LEU A 86 9.68 17.35 -8.72
C LEU A 86 9.52 18.23 -7.47
N ALA A 87 9.13 17.63 -6.35
CA ALA A 87 9.03 18.32 -5.07
C ALA A 87 10.36 18.87 -4.56
N ARG A 88 11.48 18.23 -4.92
CA ARG A 88 12.82 18.72 -4.60
C ARG A 88 13.24 19.92 -5.48
N LEU A 89 12.91 19.85 -6.76
CA LEU A 89 13.22 20.94 -7.71
C LEU A 89 12.41 22.21 -7.43
N THR A 90 11.16 22.07 -6.98
CA THR A 90 10.28 23.21 -6.68
C THR A 90 10.58 23.86 -5.32
N ARG A 91 11.31 23.21 -4.41
CA ARG A 91 11.72 23.81 -3.13
C ARG A 91 12.94 24.72 -3.31
N LYS A 92 12.75 26.05 -3.22
CA LYS A 92 13.83 27.01 -3.03
C LYS A 92 14.57 26.66 -1.73
N LYS A 93 15.86 26.31 -1.81
CA LYS A 93 16.67 25.90 -0.67
C LYS A 93 17.02 27.08 0.24
N PRO A 94 17.02 26.92 1.57
CA PRO A 94 18.00 27.51 2.44
C PRO A 94 19.25 26.61 2.44
N GLN A 95 20.36 27.21 2.15
CA GLN A 95 21.68 26.60 2.05
C GLN A 95 22.18 26.21 3.46
N ARG A 96 21.99 24.95 3.88
CA ARG A 96 22.68 24.39 5.06
C ARG A 96 23.86 23.59 4.56
N LYS A 97 25.06 23.97 4.97
CA LYS A 97 26.32 23.25 4.77
C LYS A 97 26.19 21.83 5.36
N GLY A 98 26.20 20.84 4.53
CA GLY A 98 26.24 19.42 4.86
C GLY A 98 25.98 18.62 3.58
N ASN A 99 26.73 17.59 3.31
CA ASN A 99 26.82 16.73 2.12
C ASN A 99 25.71 16.94 1.09
N VAL A 100 26.00 17.71 0.07
CA VAL A 100 25.08 18.02 -1.02
C VAL A 100 25.01 16.79 -1.92
N VAL A 101 24.06 15.90 -1.65
CA VAL A 101 23.72 14.84 -2.59
C VAL A 101 23.31 15.49 -3.91
N THR A 102 24.08 15.26 -4.96
CA THR A 102 23.91 15.84 -6.29
C THR A 102 22.56 15.42 -6.87
N ASN A 103 21.91 16.30 -7.64
CA ASN A 103 20.62 15.96 -8.26
C ASN A 103 20.72 14.73 -9.16
N SER A 104 21.87 14.50 -9.81
CA SER A 104 22.13 13.31 -10.63
C SER A 104 22.11 12.02 -9.81
N GLU A 105 22.72 12.00 -8.61
CA GLU A 105 22.71 10.83 -7.72
C GLU A 105 21.30 10.46 -7.27
N VAL A 106 20.45 11.46 -7.00
CA VAL A 106 19.05 11.22 -6.64
C VAL A 106 18.27 10.63 -7.80
N ILE A 107 18.49 11.13 -9.02
CA ILE A 107 17.83 10.61 -10.23
C ILE A 107 18.29 9.18 -10.52
N VAL A 108 19.59 8.91 -10.46
CA VAL A 108 20.15 7.55 -10.67
C VAL A 108 19.63 6.57 -9.63
N THR A 109 19.58 6.97 -8.36
CA THR A 109 19.02 6.13 -7.29
C THR A 109 17.54 5.85 -7.51
N ALA A 110 16.75 6.87 -7.87
CA ALA A 110 15.32 6.69 -8.16
C ALA A 110 15.09 5.78 -9.39
N LEU A 111 15.93 5.90 -10.42
CA LEU A 111 15.86 5.04 -11.60
C LEU A 111 16.23 3.59 -11.27
N LYS A 112 17.31 3.38 -10.51
CA LYS A 112 17.74 2.05 -10.03
C LYS A 112 16.64 1.36 -9.19
N GLU A 113 16.03 2.10 -8.26
CA GLU A 113 14.91 1.56 -7.47
C GLU A 113 13.68 1.26 -8.32
N THR A 114 13.35 2.12 -9.28
CA THR A 114 12.24 1.92 -10.21
C THR A 114 12.44 0.65 -11.04
N LEU A 115 13.65 0.45 -11.58
CA LEU A 115 13.99 -0.74 -12.35
C LEU A 115 13.92 -2.02 -11.49
N ARG A 116 14.46 -1.98 -10.27
CA ARG A 116 14.40 -3.12 -9.34
C ARG A 116 12.95 -3.53 -9.02
N TYR A 117 12.05 -2.56 -8.77
CA TYR A 117 10.64 -2.85 -8.53
C TYR A 117 9.92 -3.35 -9.78
N GLY A 118 10.28 -2.84 -10.95
CA GLY A 118 9.80 -3.35 -12.23
C GLY A 118 10.20 -4.82 -12.43
N LEU A 119 11.49 -5.14 -12.24
CA LEU A 119 12.01 -6.49 -12.34
C LEU A 119 11.37 -7.42 -11.30
N PHE A 120 11.20 -6.97 -10.07
CA PHE A 120 10.54 -7.74 -9.02
C PHE A 120 9.12 -8.17 -9.43
N LEU A 121 8.26 -7.22 -9.79
CA LEU A 121 6.87 -7.54 -10.15
C LEU A 121 6.76 -8.26 -11.49
N GLY A 122 7.64 -7.96 -12.45
CA GLY A 122 7.73 -8.68 -13.71
C GLY A 122 8.13 -10.14 -13.52
N THR A 123 9.17 -10.40 -12.72
CA THR A 123 9.61 -11.75 -12.36
C THR A 123 8.56 -12.49 -11.55
N PHE A 124 7.92 -11.83 -10.58
CA PHE A 124 6.81 -12.42 -9.82
C PHE A 124 5.69 -12.91 -10.75
N ALA A 125 5.24 -12.04 -11.67
CA ALA A 125 4.16 -12.36 -12.57
C ALA A 125 4.55 -13.48 -13.56
N GLY A 126 5.75 -13.41 -14.12
CA GLY A 126 6.27 -14.44 -15.03
C GLY A 126 6.45 -15.78 -14.35
N THR A 127 7.07 -15.81 -13.16
CA THR A 127 7.26 -17.04 -12.37
C THR A 127 5.93 -17.66 -11.97
N PHE A 128 4.97 -16.85 -11.52
CA PHE A 128 3.64 -17.34 -11.16
C PHE A 128 2.98 -18.05 -12.34
N VAL A 129 2.91 -17.41 -13.52
CA VAL A 129 2.27 -18.00 -14.71
C VAL A 129 3.05 -19.22 -15.19
N SER A 130 4.39 -19.19 -15.18
CA SER A 130 5.22 -20.33 -15.58
C SER A 130 5.00 -21.55 -14.69
N MET A 131 4.97 -21.34 -13.37
CA MET A 131 4.73 -22.42 -12.39
C MET A 131 3.30 -22.94 -12.45
N ASP A 132 2.32 -22.06 -12.65
CA ASP A 132 0.92 -22.45 -12.83
C ASP A 132 0.76 -23.35 -14.06
N GLU A 133 1.36 -23.02 -15.21
CA GLU A 133 1.32 -23.83 -16.42
C GLU A 133 2.11 -25.13 -16.25
N LEU A 134 3.29 -25.08 -15.63
CA LEU A 134 4.13 -26.27 -15.41
C LEU A 134 3.44 -27.29 -14.50
N ILE A 135 2.90 -26.85 -13.36
CA ILE A 135 2.18 -27.74 -12.43
C ILE A 135 0.93 -28.33 -13.13
N GLY A 136 0.23 -27.52 -13.92
CA GLY A 136 -0.91 -27.98 -14.70
C GLY A 136 -0.54 -29.03 -15.76
N ALA A 137 0.61 -28.84 -16.41
CA ALA A 137 1.10 -29.79 -17.41
C ALA A 137 1.55 -31.14 -16.80
N LEU A 138 2.26 -31.09 -15.65
CA LEU A 138 2.77 -32.28 -14.97
C LEU A 138 1.68 -33.08 -14.23
N GLY A 139 0.81 -32.37 -13.50
CA GLY A 139 -0.19 -33.00 -12.63
C GLY A 139 -1.60 -33.08 -13.21
N GLY A 140 -1.82 -32.59 -14.43
CA GLY A 140 -3.14 -32.46 -15.04
C GLY A 140 -3.93 -31.27 -14.51
N HIS A 141 -4.45 -30.44 -15.41
CA HIS A 141 -5.14 -29.16 -15.07
C HIS A 141 -6.34 -29.33 -14.13
N ARG A 142 -7.12 -30.40 -14.24
CA ARG A 142 -8.26 -30.71 -13.38
C ARG A 142 -7.84 -31.14 -11.97
N ARG A 143 -6.86 -32.05 -11.90
CA ARG A 143 -6.41 -32.63 -10.63
C ARG A 143 -5.67 -31.64 -9.74
N THR A 144 -4.94 -30.71 -10.32
CA THR A 144 -4.15 -29.69 -9.60
C THR A 144 -4.88 -28.38 -9.37
N ALA A 145 -6.07 -28.19 -9.94
CA ALA A 145 -6.81 -26.91 -9.93
C ALA A 145 -6.87 -26.26 -8.54
N LYS A 146 -7.26 -27.02 -7.50
CA LYS A 146 -7.48 -26.53 -6.14
C LYS A 146 -6.24 -25.98 -5.43
N TRP A 147 -5.05 -26.45 -5.73
CA TRP A 147 -3.81 -26.09 -5.01
C TRP A 147 -2.72 -25.48 -5.91
N ARG A 148 -2.88 -25.54 -7.22
CA ARG A 148 -1.91 -25.08 -8.21
C ARG A 148 -1.55 -23.61 -8.03
N ALA A 149 -2.54 -22.74 -7.93
CA ALA A 149 -2.33 -21.31 -7.74
C ALA A 149 -1.66 -20.99 -6.39
N LEU A 150 -1.93 -21.79 -5.33
CA LEU A 150 -1.27 -21.65 -4.04
C LEU A 150 0.23 -21.94 -4.17
N LEU A 151 0.59 -23.06 -4.77
CA LEU A 151 1.98 -23.44 -4.90
C LEU A 151 2.74 -22.52 -5.88
N ALA A 152 2.12 -22.14 -7.00
CA ALA A 152 2.69 -21.19 -7.95
C ALA A 152 2.94 -19.83 -7.29
N GLY A 153 2.00 -19.36 -6.47
CA GLY A 153 2.15 -18.12 -5.69
C GLY A 153 3.27 -18.18 -4.66
N ALA A 154 3.44 -19.32 -3.99
CA ALA A 154 4.57 -19.55 -3.07
C ALA A 154 5.92 -19.49 -3.79
N LEU A 155 6.03 -20.19 -4.93
CA LEU A 155 7.25 -20.26 -5.74
C LEU A 155 7.61 -18.94 -6.43
N ALA A 156 6.64 -18.07 -6.69
CA ALA A 156 6.87 -16.72 -7.19
C ALA A 156 7.39 -15.74 -6.10
N GLY A 157 7.16 -16.04 -4.83
CA GLY A 157 7.53 -15.18 -3.69
C GLY A 157 9.01 -14.78 -3.61
N PRO A 158 9.99 -15.68 -3.87
CA PRO A 158 11.41 -15.36 -3.85
C PRO A 158 11.82 -14.24 -4.82
N SER A 159 10.99 -13.88 -5.83
CA SER A 159 11.23 -12.72 -6.69
C SER A 159 11.40 -11.41 -5.89
N MET A 160 10.90 -11.35 -4.66
CA MET A 160 11.11 -10.24 -3.73
C MET A 160 12.60 -9.93 -3.50
N LEU A 161 13.50 -10.90 -3.68
CA LEU A 161 14.95 -10.72 -3.56
C LEU A 161 15.51 -9.68 -4.53
N LEU A 162 14.83 -9.46 -5.67
CA LEU A 162 15.25 -8.48 -6.67
C LEU A 162 15.09 -7.03 -6.19
N THR A 163 14.30 -6.78 -5.16
CA THR A 163 14.10 -5.42 -4.64
C THR A 163 15.31 -4.90 -3.83
N GLY A 164 16.27 -5.77 -3.46
CA GLY A 164 17.47 -5.41 -2.68
C GLY A 164 17.38 -5.84 -1.21
N LEU A 165 18.38 -5.50 -0.38
CA LEU A 165 18.53 -6.01 1.01
C LEU A 165 18.07 -5.01 2.09
N GLU A 166 17.26 -4.02 1.77
CA GLU A 166 16.93 -2.96 2.70
C GLU A 166 15.73 -3.30 3.61
N MET A 167 15.69 -2.66 4.77
CA MET A 167 14.63 -2.76 5.81
C MET A 167 13.19 -2.58 5.29
N GLN A 168 13.02 -2.05 4.08
CA GLN A 168 11.71 -1.86 3.44
C GLN A 168 11.02 -3.18 3.10
N HIS A 169 11.77 -4.27 2.96
CA HIS A 169 11.24 -5.60 2.59
C HIS A 169 10.40 -6.22 3.70
N THR A 170 10.88 -6.15 4.94
CA THR A 170 10.12 -6.62 6.11
C THR A 170 8.77 -5.94 6.20
N SER A 171 8.75 -4.63 6.00
CA SER A 171 7.51 -3.85 5.99
C SER A 171 6.54 -4.25 4.87
N LEU A 172 7.08 -4.52 3.68
CA LEU A 172 6.28 -4.99 2.56
C LEU A 172 5.73 -6.41 2.82
N ALA A 173 6.56 -7.31 3.33
CA ALA A 173 6.17 -8.68 3.65
C ALA A 173 5.05 -8.71 4.70
N ILE A 174 5.18 -7.93 5.78
CA ILE A 174 4.15 -7.83 6.81
C ILE A 174 2.86 -7.20 6.24
N TYR A 175 2.96 -6.17 5.40
CA TYR A 175 1.77 -5.58 4.77
C TYR A 175 1.03 -6.58 3.87
N ILE A 176 1.76 -7.35 3.06
CA ILE A 176 1.17 -8.40 2.20
C ILE A 176 0.59 -9.53 3.04
N LEU A 177 1.24 -9.90 4.17
CA LEU A 177 0.69 -10.85 5.14
C LEU A 177 -0.65 -10.38 5.71
N MET A 178 -0.76 -9.10 6.09
CA MET A 178 -2.03 -8.56 6.59
C MET A 178 -3.12 -8.60 5.50
N ARG A 179 -2.75 -8.36 4.24
CA ARG A 179 -3.67 -8.51 3.10
C ARG A 179 -4.13 -9.95 2.90
N ALA A 180 -3.19 -10.88 2.93
CA ALA A 180 -3.48 -12.31 2.84
C ALA A 180 -4.40 -12.78 3.98
N SER A 181 -4.13 -12.33 5.21
CA SER A 181 -4.94 -12.66 6.39
C SER A 181 -6.39 -12.16 6.26
N VAL A 182 -6.61 -10.96 5.73
CA VAL A 182 -7.97 -10.44 5.47
C VAL A 182 -8.69 -11.24 4.40
N LEU A 183 -8.00 -11.66 3.33
CA LEU A 183 -8.60 -12.50 2.30
C LEU A 183 -8.92 -13.89 2.84
N ALA A 184 -7.98 -14.52 3.54
CA ALA A 184 -8.18 -15.82 4.19
C ALA A 184 -9.36 -15.79 5.18
N SER A 185 -9.48 -14.72 5.97
CA SER A 185 -10.62 -14.52 6.89
C SER A 185 -11.94 -14.46 6.16
N ARG A 186 -12.00 -13.75 5.02
CA ARG A 186 -13.22 -13.66 4.20
C ARG A 186 -13.60 -15.00 3.58
N CYS A 187 -12.60 -15.77 3.12
CA CYS A 187 -12.80 -17.15 2.66
C CYS A 187 -13.27 -18.05 3.80
N GLY A 188 -12.64 -17.93 4.99
CA GLY A 188 -13.00 -18.70 6.18
C GLY A 188 -14.45 -18.48 6.64
N ILE A 189 -14.99 -17.27 6.48
CA ILE A 189 -16.38 -16.95 6.86
C ILE A 189 -17.40 -17.67 5.96
N LYS A 190 -17.08 -17.81 4.67
CA LYS A 190 -17.92 -18.60 3.75
C LYS A 190 -17.90 -20.09 4.09
N SER A 191 -16.83 -20.57 4.73
CA SER A 191 -16.71 -21.95 5.13
C SER A 191 -17.56 -22.24 6.38
N LYS A 192 -18.41 -23.27 6.31
CA LYS A 192 -19.21 -23.75 7.45
C LYS A 192 -18.38 -24.11 8.68
N ARG A 193 -17.09 -24.48 8.47
CA ARG A 193 -16.17 -24.97 9.51
C ARG A 193 -15.50 -23.84 10.29
N PHE A 194 -15.15 -22.73 9.63
CA PHE A 194 -14.38 -21.63 10.21
C PHE A 194 -15.17 -20.33 10.40
N GLY A 195 -16.43 -20.30 9.95
CA GLY A 195 -17.25 -19.09 9.93
C GLY A 195 -17.42 -18.43 11.30
N THR A 196 -17.53 -19.20 12.38
CA THR A 196 -17.69 -18.68 13.74
C THR A 196 -16.40 -18.04 14.26
N ILE A 197 -15.24 -18.63 13.96
CA ILE A 197 -13.93 -18.14 14.42
C ILE A 197 -13.54 -16.85 13.66
N CYS A 198 -13.94 -16.74 12.40
CA CYS A 198 -13.61 -15.59 11.55
C CYS A 198 -14.58 -14.41 11.69
N LYS A 199 -15.74 -14.59 12.34
CA LYS A 199 -16.75 -13.53 12.55
C LYS A 199 -16.18 -12.24 13.17
N PRO A 200 -15.34 -12.28 14.22
CA PRO A 200 -14.78 -11.08 14.83
C PRO A 200 -13.94 -10.24 13.88
N LEU A 201 -13.27 -10.88 12.89
CA LEU A 201 -12.41 -10.20 11.91
C LEU A 201 -13.19 -9.39 10.87
N THR A 202 -14.51 -9.65 10.73
CA THR A 202 -15.40 -8.92 9.82
C THR A 202 -16.32 -7.94 10.52
N TRP A 203 -16.04 -7.65 11.77
CA TRP A 203 -16.79 -6.66 12.52
C TRP A 203 -16.84 -5.32 11.76
N LYS A 204 -18.04 -4.71 11.75
CA LYS A 204 -18.31 -3.46 11.00
C LYS A 204 -17.35 -2.31 11.33
N TYR A 205 -16.84 -2.29 12.55
CA TYR A 205 -15.89 -1.29 13.08
C TYR A 205 -14.49 -1.87 13.33
N GLY A 206 -14.19 -3.05 12.79
CA GLY A 206 -12.88 -3.70 12.97
C GLY A 206 -11.73 -2.89 12.43
N ASP A 207 -11.95 -2.12 11.37
CA ASP A 207 -10.98 -1.18 10.80
C ASP A 207 -10.59 -0.07 11.80
N ILE A 208 -11.57 0.49 12.52
CA ILE A 208 -11.35 1.51 13.54
C ILE A 208 -10.65 0.90 14.77
N PHE A 209 -11.10 -0.28 15.21
CA PHE A 209 -10.48 -0.98 16.35
C PHE A 209 -9.01 -1.31 16.06
N LEU A 210 -8.71 -1.85 14.88
CA LEU A 210 -7.32 -2.12 14.46
C LEU A 210 -6.49 -0.83 14.42
N MET A 211 -7.09 0.28 14.00
CA MET A 211 -6.41 1.58 14.03
C MET A 211 -6.13 2.05 15.46
N CYS A 212 -7.07 1.86 16.40
CA CYS A 212 -6.86 2.21 17.82
C CYS A 212 -5.71 1.40 18.41
N LEU A 213 -5.71 0.08 18.18
CA LEU A 213 -4.64 -0.81 18.65
C LEU A 213 -3.28 -0.42 18.04
N SER A 214 -3.25 -0.19 16.75
CA SER A 214 -2.04 0.24 16.04
C SER A 214 -1.54 1.60 16.52
N SER A 215 -2.46 2.53 16.79
CA SER A 215 -2.14 3.87 17.30
C SER A 215 -1.53 3.82 18.68
N SER A 216 -2.04 2.97 19.56
CA SER A 216 -1.47 2.75 20.90
C SER A 216 0.01 2.36 20.81
N GLN A 217 0.35 1.37 19.99
CA GLN A 217 1.73 0.92 19.83
C GLN A 217 2.61 1.97 19.13
N ILE A 218 2.16 2.50 17.99
CA ILE A 218 2.97 3.43 17.17
C ILE A 218 3.26 4.73 17.90
N LEU A 219 2.23 5.34 18.51
CA LEU A 219 2.38 6.64 19.13
C LEU A 219 3.10 6.53 20.48
N SER A 220 2.92 5.43 21.21
CA SER A 220 3.76 5.16 22.40
C SER A 220 5.22 4.99 21.99
N ALA A 221 5.50 4.21 20.96
CA ALA A 221 6.84 4.05 20.42
C ALA A 221 7.41 5.39 19.92
N TYR A 222 6.59 6.22 19.26
CA TYR A 222 7.00 7.55 18.82
C TYR A 222 7.43 8.47 19.98
N ILE A 223 6.76 8.39 21.13
CA ILE A 223 7.07 9.19 22.31
C ILE A 223 8.24 8.59 23.09
N LEU A 224 8.24 7.26 23.29
CA LEU A 224 9.13 6.60 24.25
C LEU A 224 10.37 5.95 23.63
N LYS A 225 10.24 5.40 22.43
CA LYS A 225 11.29 4.58 21.77
C LYS A 225 11.27 4.71 20.25
N GLN A 226 11.59 5.89 19.74
CA GLN A 226 11.52 6.20 18.30
C GLN A 226 12.41 5.30 17.41
N GLU A 227 13.43 4.68 17.99
CA GLU A 227 14.36 3.77 17.30
C GLU A 227 13.65 2.49 16.83
N SER A 228 12.56 2.10 17.47
CA SER A 228 11.76 0.93 17.09
C SER A 228 10.93 1.16 15.81
N LEU A 229 10.82 2.42 15.36
CA LEU A 229 10.07 2.78 14.15
C LEU A 229 10.99 2.88 12.93
N PRO A 230 10.55 2.45 11.74
CA PRO A 230 11.30 2.64 10.50
C PRO A 230 11.65 4.12 10.27
N SER A 231 12.86 4.41 9.79
CA SER A 231 13.40 5.77 9.64
C SER A 231 12.49 6.71 8.81
N SER A 232 11.93 6.19 7.71
CA SER A 232 11.01 6.94 6.86
C SER A 232 9.70 7.27 7.59
N TYR A 233 9.19 6.34 8.39
CA TYR A 233 7.96 6.52 9.15
C TYR A 233 8.17 7.46 10.34
N LYS A 234 9.29 7.33 11.05
CA LYS A 234 9.74 8.26 12.09
C LYS A 234 9.84 9.70 11.57
N SER A 235 10.47 9.88 10.41
CA SER A 235 10.58 11.19 9.76
C SER A 235 9.20 11.78 9.42
N PHE A 236 8.27 10.96 8.94
CA PHE A 236 6.88 11.37 8.69
C PHE A 236 6.18 11.80 9.98
N LEU A 237 6.29 11.01 11.07
CA LEU A 237 5.68 11.32 12.35
C LEU A 237 6.28 12.60 12.96
N ASN A 238 7.59 12.80 12.91
CA ASN A 238 8.23 14.03 13.37
C ASN A 238 7.70 15.26 12.63
N LYS A 239 7.51 15.15 11.32
CA LYS A 239 6.96 16.25 10.51
C LYS A 239 5.49 16.55 10.82
N GLN A 240 4.66 15.51 10.97
CA GLN A 240 3.22 15.65 11.20
C GLN A 240 2.89 15.91 12.69
N GLY A 241 3.63 15.26 13.59
CA GLY A 241 3.48 15.42 15.05
C GLY A 241 3.79 16.82 15.55
N GLY A 242 4.63 17.56 14.82
CA GLY A 242 4.86 19.00 15.05
C GLY A 242 5.34 19.37 16.45
N LYS A 243 6.00 18.46 17.14
CA LYS A 243 6.65 18.68 18.43
C LYS A 243 8.16 18.52 18.27
N ASP A 244 8.90 19.34 19.01
CA ASP A 244 10.35 19.26 19.06
C ASP A 244 10.82 18.01 19.79
N MET A 245 12.04 17.56 19.47
CA MET A 245 12.64 16.40 20.13
C MET A 245 12.87 16.60 21.63
N ALA A 246 13.12 17.85 22.05
CA ALA A 246 13.28 18.18 23.47
C ALA A 246 11.99 17.90 24.26
N ILE A 247 10.82 18.22 23.68
CA ILE A 247 9.51 17.94 24.27
C ILE A 247 9.29 16.42 24.41
N LEU A 248 9.57 15.66 23.34
CA LEU A 248 9.40 14.20 23.35
C LEU A 248 10.33 13.53 24.37
N GLN A 249 11.58 14.00 24.47
CA GLN A 249 12.53 13.49 25.45
C GLN A 249 12.08 13.82 26.88
N GLY A 250 11.57 15.02 27.12
CA GLY A 250 11.01 15.39 28.44
C GLY A 250 9.85 14.50 28.87
N ILE A 251 8.93 14.17 27.95
CA ILE A 251 7.82 13.24 28.25
C ILE A 251 8.35 11.83 28.52
N LYS A 252 9.35 11.38 27.74
CA LYS A 252 9.99 10.08 27.92
C LYS A 252 10.66 9.93 29.29
N ASP A 253 11.42 10.95 29.71
CA ASP A 253 12.10 10.96 31.00
C ASP A 253 11.08 10.89 32.15
N LEU A 254 10.04 11.71 32.08
CA LEU A 254 8.96 11.69 33.05
C LEU A 254 8.20 10.36 33.11
N ALA A 255 7.87 9.78 31.94
CA ALA A 255 7.16 8.51 31.85
C ALA A 255 8.01 7.31 32.34
N SER A 256 9.33 7.43 32.26
CA SER A 256 10.28 6.41 32.71
C SER A 256 10.71 6.57 34.17
N GLY A 257 10.17 7.59 34.88
CA GLY A 257 10.54 7.88 36.26
C GLY A 257 12.01 8.32 36.44
N LYS A 258 12.64 8.77 35.34
CA LYS A 258 14.02 9.29 35.37
C LYS A 258 14.05 10.76 35.77
N PRO A 259 15.16 11.21 36.42
CA PRO A 259 15.35 12.63 36.67
C PRO A 259 15.20 13.42 35.38
N PHE A 260 14.48 14.55 35.44
CA PHE A 260 14.23 15.38 34.28
C PHE A 260 15.50 16.18 33.90
N THR A 261 16.32 15.59 33.03
CA THR A 261 17.63 16.14 32.67
C THR A 261 17.58 17.19 31.56
N ASN A 262 16.46 17.30 30.86
CA ASN A 262 16.31 18.13 29.63
C ASN A 262 15.47 19.40 29.84
N LEU A 263 15.35 19.88 31.09
CA LEU A 263 14.51 21.00 31.46
C LEU A 263 14.90 22.30 30.74
N GLU A 264 16.18 22.64 30.75
CA GLU A 264 16.70 23.82 30.07
C GLU A 264 16.47 23.80 28.55
N ALA A 265 16.56 22.63 27.93
CA ALA A 265 16.32 22.53 26.48
C ALA A 265 14.86 22.80 26.12
N VAL A 266 13.90 22.36 26.95
CA VAL A 266 12.47 22.65 26.76
C VAL A 266 12.19 24.11 27.02
N GLU A 267 12.73 24.71 28.09
CA GLU A 267 12.60 26.14 28.36
C GLU A 267 13.20 26.99 27.24
N LYS A 268 14.41 26.65 26.76
CA LYS A 268 15.06 27.30 25.61
C LYS A 268 14.19 27.21 24.33
N TYR A 269 13.56 26.07 24.10
CA TYR A 269 12.64 25.89 22.97
C TYR A 269 11.45 26.85 23.08
N TYR A 270 10.78 26.94 24.25
CA TYR A 270 9.66 27.84 24.43
C TYR A 270 10.08 29.29 24.39
N LYS A 271 11.22 29.65 24.95
CA LYS A 271 11.78 31.02 24.89
C LYS A 271 12.06 31.43 23.43
N ALA A 272 12.57 30.52 22.59
CA ALA A 272 12.74 30.78 21.17
C ALA A 272 11.42 30.99 20.41
N MET A 273 10.29 30.53 20.97
CA MET A 273 8.95 30.75 20.46
C MET A 273 8.24 31.97 21.09
N GLY A 274 8.96 32.76 21.88
CA GLY A 274 8.42 33.97 22.56
C GLY A 274 7.63 33.69 23.83
N VAL A 275 7.71 32.46 24.36
CA VAL A 275 7.05 32.08 25.62
C VAL A 275 8.10 31.93 26.71
N ASP A 276 8.13 32.85 27.66
CA ASP A 276 9.01 32.73 28.82
C ASP A 276 8.29 31.89 29.90
N MET A 277 8.88 30.77 30.26
CA MET A 277 8.34 29.84 31.25
C MET A 277 9.46 29.12 31.99
N LYS A 278 9.19 28.86 33.27
CA LYS A 278 10.02 27.96 34.09
C LYS A 278 9.25 26.69 34.38
N LEU A 279 9.90 25.56 34.22
CA LEU A 279 9.34 24.25 34.46
C LEU A 279 9.66 23.79 35.88
N ASP A 280 8.69 23.16 36.55
CA ASP A 280 8.90 22.55 37.85
C ASP A 280 9.64 21.20 37.67
N PRO A 281 10.83 21.02 38.26
CA PRO A 281 11.56 19.76 38.20
C PRO A 281 10.79 18.56 38.76
N ASN A 282 9.85 18.80 39.69
CA ASN A 282 9.06 17.77 40.37
C ASN A 282 7.67 17.54 39.75
N MET A 283 7.46 18.06 38.54
CA MET A 283 6.15 17.89 37.88
C MET A 283 5.78 16.42 37.68
N LYS A 284 4.53 16.07 37.97
CA LYS A 284 3.98 14.72 37.75
C LYS A 284 3.24 14.61 36.42
N VAL A 285 2.84 15.71 35.85
CA VAL A 285 2.01 15.77 34.64
C VAL A 285 2.71 16.59 33.56
N PRO A 286 2.95 16.05 32.36
CA PRO A 286 3.77 16.69 31.33
C PRO A 286 3.03 17.79 30.52
N CYS A 287 1.87 18.31 30.98
CA CYS A 287 1.10 19.29 30.22
C CYS A 287 1.92 20.55 29.92
N SER A 288 2.67 21.07 30.89
CA SER A 288 3.53 22.24 30.70
C SER A 288 4.65 22.00 29.70
N ILE A 289 5.16 20.77 29.61
CA ILE A 289 6.13 20.35 28.60
C ILE A 289 5.47 20.33 27.20
N VAL A 290 4.22 19.85 27.10
CA VAL A 290 3.53 19.66 25.82
C VAL A 290 3.08 20.97 25.20
N HIS A 291 2.54 21.90 25.99
CA HIS A 291 1.90 23.11 25.47
C HIS A 291 2.25 24.41 26.22
N GLY A 292 3.27 24.39 27.07
CA GLY A 292 3.74 25.57 27.80
C GLY A 292 2.64 26.18 28.69
N ASN A 293 2.49 27.47 28.62
CA ASN A 293 1.50 28.22 29.41
C ASN A 293 0.08 28.21 28.81
N GLN A 294 -0.13 27.56 27.66
CA GLN A 294 -1.45 27.48 27.04
C GLN A 294 -2.37 26.53 27.82
N SER A 295 -3.69 26.85 27.82
CA SER A 295 -4.67 25.86 28.28
C SER A 295 -4.73 24.66 27.36
N CYS A 296 -5.07 23.47 27.89
CA CYS A 296 -5.19 22.26 27.05
C CYS A 296 -6.19 22.44 25.90
N THR A 297 -7.30 23.11 26.13
CA THR A 297 -8.32 23.41 25.11
C THR A 297 -7.78 24.37 24.06
N GLY A 298 -7.14 25.45 24.44
CA GLY A 298 -6.51 26.41 23.52
C GLY A 298 -5.45 25.74 22.67
N HIS A 299 -4.63 24.86 23.28
CA HIS A 299 -3.65 24.07 22.56
C HIS A 299 -4.28 23.14 21.50
N VAL A 300 -5.36 22.44 21.84
CA VAL A 300 -6.06 21.53 20.90
C VAL A 300 -6.49 22.29 19.64
N PHE A 301 -7.10 23.46 19.76
CA PHE A 301 -7.56 24.25 18.61
C PHE A 301 -6.39 24.82 17.78
N SER A 302 -5.40 25.42 18.44
CA SER A 302 -4.23 25.96 17.73
C SER A 302 -3.43 24.87 17.01
N PHE A 303 -3.27 23.72 17.67
CA PHE A 303 -2.57 22.57 17.10
C PHE A 303 -3.33 21.95 15.93
N LEU A 304 -4.66 21.83 16.01
CA LEU A 304 -5.51 21.31 14.94
C LEU A 304 -5.31 22.11 13.63
N LEU A 305 -5.33 23.45 13.74
CA LEU A 305 -5.13 24.31 12.58
C LEU A 305 -3.73 24.15 11.97
N GLN A 306 -2.70 24.11 12.83
CA GLN A 306 -1.33 23.87 12.37
C GLN A 306 -1.15 22.49 11.77
N ALA A 307 -1.73 21.44 12.36
CA ALA A 307 -1.69 20.08 11.84
C ALA A 307 -2.40 19.99 10.48
N TYR A 308 -3.53 20.69 10.31
CA TYR A 308 -4.23 20.73 9.03
C TYR A 308 -3.38 21.39 7.92
N ARG A 309 -2.72 22.49 8.22
CA ARG A 309 -1.78 23.14 7.29
C ARG A 309 -0.60 22.22 6.92
N ARG A 310 -0.10 21.40 7.86
CA ARG A 310 0.95 20.40 7.60
C ARG A 310 0.46 19.20 6.80
N ALA A 311 -0.82 18.80 6.96
CA ALA A 311 -1.40 17.65 6.27
C ALA A 311 -1.79 17.95 4.81
N LEU A 312 -2.20 19.17 4.48
CA LEU A 312 -2.63 19.58 3.14
C LEU A 312 -1.59 19.25 2.05
N PRO A 313 -0.31 19.63 2.17
CA PRO A 313 0.68 19.34 1.13
C PRO A 313 1.01 17.85 0.99
N VAL A 314 0.61 17.01 1.94
CA VAL A 314 0.76 15.55 1.85
C VAL A 314 -0.35 14.95 0.98
N TYR A 315 -1.60 15.36 1.20
CA TYR A 315 -2.75 14.77 0.52
C TYR A 315 -3.09 15.42 -0.81
N LEU A 316 -2.73 16.67 -1.02
CA LEU A 316 -3.00 17.37 -2.28
C LEU A 316 -2.46 16.59 -3.50
N PRO A 317 -1.17 16.18 -3.55
CA PRO A 317 -0.66 15.40 -4.66
C PRO A 317 -1.30 14.02 -4.75
N VAL A 318 -1.62 13.37 -3.63
CA VAL A 318 -2.24 12.03 -3.60
C VAL A 318 -3.60 11.98 -4.31
N TYR A 319 -4.34 13.07 -4.28
CA TYR A 319 -5.64 13.16 -4.96
C TYR A 319 -5.56 13.82 -6.33
N LEU A 320 -4.75 14.88 -6.45
CA LEU A 320 -4.69 15.67 -7.68
C LEU A 320 -4.00 14.89 -8.81
N ILE A 321 -2.92 14.19 -8.51
CA ILE A 321 -2.12 13.50 -9.51
C ILE A 321 -2.86 12.34 -10.18
N PRO A 322 -3.50 11.40 -9.45
CA PRO A 322 -4.33 10.39 -10.10
C PRO A 322 -5.49 11.00 -10.88
N ALA A 323 -6.06 12.12 -10.40
CA ALA A 323 -7.12 12.81 -11.12
C ALA A 323 -6.63 13.34 -12.47
N LEU A 324 -5.43 13.93 -12.54
CA LEU A 324 -4.83 14.44 -13.76
C LEU A 324 -4.43 13.34 -14.76
N ILE A 325 -3.89 12.21 -14.25
CA ILE A 325 -3.37 11.15 -15.11
C ILE A 325 -4.47 10.20 -15.58
N VAL A 326 -5.27 9.69 -14.62
CA VAL A 326 -6.26 8.62 -14.89
C VAL A 326 -7.52 9.19 -15.55
N HIS A 327 -7.96 10.36 -15.09
CA HIS A 327 -9.21 10.99 -15.56
C HIS A 327 -8.99 12.13 -16.55
N ARG A 328 -7.86 12.11 -17.29
CA ARG A 328 -7.52 13.23 -18.22
C ARG A 328 -8.61 13.51 -19.26
N GLN A 329 -9.27 12.49 -19.79
CA GLN A 329 -10.35 12.66 -20.77
C GLN A 329 -11.62 13.25 -20.13
N GLU A 330 -11.96 12.79 -18.93
CA GLU A 330 -13.07 13.35 -18.18
C GLU A 330 -12.75 14.76 -17.64
N LEU A 331 -11.48 15.02 -17.31
CA LEU A 331 -11.00 16.35 -16.91
C LEU A 331 -11.20 17.38 -18.01
N LEU A 332 -10.98 17.01 -19.27
CA LEU A 332 -11.24 17.89 -20.42
C LEU A 332 -12.74 18.12 -20.63
N ARG A 333 -13.60 17.14 -20.32
CA ARG A 333 -15.06 17.25 -20.50
C ARG A 333 -15.75 17.95 -19.32
N ARG A 334 -15.33 17.68 -18.08
CA ARG A 334 -15.95 18.18 -16.83
C ARG A 334 -14.91 18.52 -15.76
N PRO A 335 -14.05 19.54 -15.97
CA PRO A 335 -12.94 19.84 -15.08
C PRO A 335 -13.37 20.16 -13.66
N HIS A 336 -14.45 20.92 -13.48
CA HIS A 336 -14.93 21.34 -12.16
C HIS A 336 -15.35 20.15 -11.27
N SER A 337 -16.01 19.14 -11.84
CA SER A 337 -16.48 17.97 -11.07
C SER A 337 -15.32 17.13 -10.54
N ILE A 338 -14.27 16.93 -11.34
CA ILE A 338 -13.12 16.11 -10.97
C ILE A 338 -12.25 16.85 -9.96
N LEU A 339 -11.99 18.13 -10.21
CA LEU A 339 -11.24 18.97 -9.26
C LEU A 339 -11.97 19.09 -7.93
N ALA A 340 -13.28 19.32 -7.93
CA ALA A 340 -14.08 19.36 -6.70
C ALA A 340 -14.01 18.04 -5.91
N LYS A 341 -14.14 16.89 -6.58
CA LYS A 341 -13.99 15.55 -5.95
C LYS A 341 -12.57 15.36 -5.38
N GLY A 342 -11.55 15.82 -6.07
CA GLY A 342 -10.15 15.80 -5.62
C GLY A 342 -9.92 16.69 -4.40
N LEU A 343 -10.43 17.92 -4.41
CA LEU A 343 -10.31 18.87 -3.30
C LEU A 343 -11.07 18.40 -2.06
N VAL A 344 -12.31 17.91 -2.21
CA VAL A 344 -13.08 17.32 -1.10
C VAL A 344 -12.36 16.11 -0.52
N GLY A 345 -11.78 15.26 -1.38
CA GLY A 345 -10.96 14.13 -0.94
C GLY A 345 -9.73 14.58 -0.16
N THR A 346 -9.00 15.57 -0.66
CA THR A 346 -7.85 16.18 0.00
C THR A 346 -8.23 16.79 1.36
N GLY A 347 -9.28 17.61 1.40
CA GLY A 347 -9.75 18.23 2.63
C GLY A 347 -10.12 17.21 3.70
N ARG A 348 -10.85 16.15 3.30
CA ARG A 348 -11.26 15.08 4.20
C ARG A 348 -10.09 14.29 4.78
N SER A 349 -9.14 13.88 3.94
CA SER A 349 -7.97 13.12 4.40
C SER A 349 -7.00 13.99 5.20
N SER A 350 -6.88 15.28 4.87
CA SER A 350 -6.13 16.25 5.69
C SER A 350 -6.78 16.46 7.04
N LEU A 351 -8.11 16.53 7.10
CA LEU A 351 -8.85 16.60 8.35
C LEU A 351 -8.65 15.33 9.20
N PHE A 352 -8.73 14.16 8.57
CA PHE A 352 -8.43 12.91 9.27
C PHE A 352 -7.05 12.94 9.94
N LEU A 353 -6.00 13.28 9.19
CA LEU A 353 -4.63 13.28 9.72
C LEU A 353 -4.43 14.36 10.79
N SER A 354 -5.03 15.55 10.62
CA SER A 354 -4.92 16.63 11.62
C SER A 354 -5.66 16.28 12.91
N VAL A 355 -6.86 15.72 12.83
CA VAL A 355 -7.60 15.23 14.00
C VAL A 355 -6.86 14.07 14.67
N TYR A 356 -6.26 13.16 13.88
CA TYR A 356 -5.43 12.09 14.42
C TYR A 356 -4.25 12.62 15.25
N CYS A 357 -3.46 13.56 14.70
CA CYS A 357 -2.33 14.14 15.42
C CYS A 357 -2.77 14.97 16.64
N THR A 358 -3.87 15.71 16.53
CA THR A 358 -4.39 16.56 17.61
C THR A 358 -4.98 15.72 18.74
N SER A 359 -5.77 14.70 18.41
CA SER A 359 -6.39 13.82 19.38
C SER A 359 -5.36 13.00 20.17
N ALA A 360 -4.19 12.72 19.58
CA ALA A 360 -3.10 12.07 20.30
C ALA A 360 -2.68 12.88 21.52
N TRP A 361 -2.44 14.17 21.36
CA TRP A 361 -2.09 15.06 22.46
C TRP A 361 -3.27 15.35 23.39
N MET A 362 -4.47 15.48 22.84
CA MET A 362 -5.68 15.71 23.63
C MET A 362 -5.94 14.55 24.60
N TRP A 363 -5.97 13.31 24.09
CA TRP A 363 -6.24 12.14 24.91
C TRP A 363 -5.12 11.84 25.90
N THR A 364 -3.86 11.99 25.54
CA THR A 364 -2.74 11.80 26.46
C THR A 364 -2.76 12.84 27.58
N CYS A 365 -2.98 14.12 27.28
CA CYS A 365 -3.14 15.14 28.31
C CYS A 365 -4.33 14.87 29.23
N PHE A 366 -5.46 14.42 28.67
CA PHE A 366 -6.64 14.05 29.47
C PHE A 366 -6.32 12.91 30.44
N VAL A 367 -5.71 11.83 29.96
CA VAL A 367 -5.34 10.67 30.79
C VAL A 367 -4.33 11.07 31.86
N PHE A 368 -3.30 11.84 31.55
CA PHE A 368 -2.31 12.28 32.53
C PHE A 368 -2.92 13.16 33.64
N ARG A 369 -3.88 14.01 33.29
CA ARG A 369 -4.60 14.82 34.27
C ARG A 369 -5.53 13.99 35.14
N LEU A 370 -6.23 13.03 34.53
CA LEU A 370 -7.16 12.15 35.24
C LEU A 370 -6.43 11.32 36.30
N PHE A 371 -5.29 10.74 35.97
CA PHE A 371 -4.51 9.90 36.86
C PHE A 371 -3.45 10.67 37.67
N LYS A 372 -3.28 11.96 37.38
CA LYS A 372 -2.25 12.84 38.01
C LYS A 372 -0.83 12.24 37.96
N ALA A 373 -0.54 11.47 36.90
CA ALA A 373 0.72 10.76 36.72
C ALA A 373 1.07 10.66 35.23
N CYS A 374 2.36 10.43 34.93
CA CYS A 374 2.84 10.10 33.61
C CYS A 374 3.70 8.85 33.74
N ASN A 375 3.27 7.76 33.09
CA ASN A 375 4.01 6.52 32.99
C ASN A 375 3.75 5.83 31.66
N ILE A 376 4.53 4.80 31.33
CA ILE A 376 4.46 4.08 30.05
C ILE A 376 3.05 3.55 29.73
N PRO A 377 2.34 2.84 30.66
CA PRO A 377 0.98 2.38 30.42
C PRO A 377 -0.02 3.51 30.13
N LEU A 378 0.11 4.65 30.82
CA LEU A 378 -0.78 5.80 30.60
C LEU A 378 -0.55 6.46 29.25
N VAL A 379 0.69 6.48 28.74
CA VAL A 379 0.98 6.90 27.36
C VAL A 379 0.26 5.98 26.38
N ALA A 380 0.35 4.67 26.54
CA ALA A 380 -0.30 3.70 25.66
C ALA A 380 -1.84 3.81 25.73
N MET A 381 -2.39 3.99 26.93
CA MET A 381 -3.83 4.19 27.13
C MET A 381 -4.32 5.49 26.51
N GLY A 382 -3.57 6.59 26.67
CA GLY A 382 -3.91 7.89 26.12
C GLY A 382 -3.84 7.93 24.60
N THR A 383 -2.94 7.16 23.98
CA THR A 383 -2.80 7.12 22.50
C THR A 383 -3.78 6.16 21.83
N PHE A 384 -4.39 5.23 22.57
CA PHE A 384 -5.34 4.25 22.02
C PHE A 384 -6.58 4.90 21.34
N PRO A 385 -7.30 5.86 21.95
CA PRO A 385 -8.50 6.43 21.34
C PRO A 385 -8.23 7.27 20.09
N THR A 386 -6.97 7.61 19.83
CA THR A 386 -6.56 8.39 18.66
C THR A 386 -7.00 7.75 17.34
N GLY A 387 -7.04 6.42 17.30
CA GLY A 387 -7.50 5.66 16.13
C GLY A 387 -8.94 5.94 15.73
N LEU A 388 -9.78 6.46 16.63
CA LEU A 388 -11.17 6.87 16.32
C LEU A 388 -11.23 7.94 15.23
N ALA A 389 -10.18 8.76 15.06
CA ALA A 389 -10.07 9.73 13.99
C ALA A 389 -10.28 9.11 12.60
N LEU A 390 -9.99 7.80 12.44
CA LEU A 390 -10.21 7.09 11.18
C LEU A 390 -11.67 7.12 10.71
N ALA A 391 -12.63 7.34 11.60
CA ALA A 391 -14.04 7.49 11.25
C ALA A 391 -14.29 8.64 10.27
N ILE A 392 -13.43 9.64 10.23
CA ILE A 392 -13.49 10.77 9.30
C ILE A 392 -13.21 10.33 7.86
N GLU A 393 -12.32 9.34 7.67
CA GLU A 393 -11.91 8.89 6.33
C GLU A 393 -13.02 8.08 5.63
N LYS A 394 -12.95 8.00 4.29
CA LYS A 394 -13.90 7.19 3.49
C LYS A 394 -13.82 5.72 3.88
N LYS A 395 -14.96 5.08 4.09
CA LYS A 395 -15.06 3.65 4.49
C LYS A 395 -14.22 2.73 3.60
N SER A 396 -14.16 3.03 2.29
CA SER A 396 -13.39 2.23 1.33
C SER A 396 -11.87 2.29 1.54
N ARG A 397 -11.35 3.32 2.24
CA ARG A 397 -9.90 3.49 2.51
C ARG A 397 -9.49 3.11 3.92
N ARG A 398 -10.44 3.06 4.87
CA ARG A 398 -10.15 2.82 6.29
C ARG A 398 -9.38 1.53 6.52
N MET A 399 -9.83 0.43 5.94
CA MET A 399 -9.17 -0.87 6.10
C MET A 399 -7.71 -0.84 5.60
N GLU A 400 -7.44 -0.11 4.51
CA GLU A 400 -6.09 -0.01 3.95
C GLU A 400 -5.15 0.77 4.86
N ILE A 401 -5.64 1.87 5.43
CA ILE A 401 -4.89 2.68 6.40
C ILE A 401 -4.64 1.86 7.67
N SER A 402 -5.66 1.19 8.19
CA SER A 402 -5.54 0.36 9.39
C SER A 402 -4.52 -0.77 9.23
N LEU A 403 -4.55 -1.48 8.09
CA LEU A 403 -3.60 -2.56 7.83
C LEU A 403 -2.18 -2.05 7.66
N TYR A 404 -2.01 -0.88 7.04
CA TYR A 404 -0.70 -0.24 6.95
C TYR A 404 -0.16 0.13 8.33
N CYS A 405 -0.99 0.76 9.17
CA CYS A 405 -0.60 1.12 10.54
C CYS A 405 -0.36 -0.14 11.39
N LEU A 406 -1.19 -1.18 11.23
CA LEU A 406 -1.00 -2.45 11.94
C LEU A 406 0.36 -3.09 11.59
N ALA A 407 0.74 -3.09 10.30
CA ALA A 407 2.05 -3.58 9.87
C ALA A 407 3.19 -2.82 10.57
N ARG A 408 3.08 -1.49 10.68
CA ARG A 408 4.06 -0.67 11.41
C ARG A 408 4.06 -0.93 12.91
N ALA A 409 2.89 -1.11 13.50
CA ALA A 409 2.74 -1.44 14.92
C ALA A 409 3.39 -2.78 15.25
N ILE A 410 3.15 -3.80 14.43
CA ILE A 410 3.76 -5.13 14.59
C ILE A 410 5.28 -5.04 14.49
N GLU A 411 5.81 -4.35 13.48
CA GLU A 411 7.25 -4.15 13.29
C GLU A 411 7.88 -3.48 14.51
N SER A 412 7.28 -2.38 14.98
CA SER A 412 7.73 -1.66 16.18
C SER A 412 7.65 -2.54 17.45
N PHE A 413 6.55 -3.27 17.62
CA PHE A 413 6.35 -4.14 18.78
C PHE A 413 7.42 -5.23 18.88
N PHE A 414 7.70 -5.93 17.79
CA PHE A 414 8.76 -6.95 17.77
C PHE A 414 10.16 -6.37 17.97
N THR A 415 10.40 -5.16 17.45
CA THR A 415 11.66 -4.46 17.73
C THR A 415 11.79 -4.10 19.21
N CYS A 416 10.72 -3.61 19.84
CA CYS A 416 10.71 -3.35 21.28
C CYS A 416 10.97 -4.61 22.11
N LEU A 417 10.32 -5.74 21.77
CA LEU A 417 10.53 -7.02 22.46
C LEU A 417 11.95 -7.55 22.28
N ALA A 418 12.54 -7.38 21.11
CA ALA A 418 13.93 -7.78 20.86
C ALA A 418 14.93 -6.95 21.66
N ASP A 419 14.70 -5.65 21.76
CA ASP A 419 15.56 -4.75 22.52
C ASP A 419 15.47 -4.94 24.02
N GLU A 420 14.31 -5.40 24.53
CA GLU A 420 14.12 -5.76 25.95
C GLU A 420 14.60 -7.19 26.29
N GLY A 421 15.15 -7.90 25.29
CA GLY A 421 15.72 -9.24 25.51
C GLY A 421 14.70 -10.39 25.56
N TYR A 422 13.41 -10.12 25.36
CA TYR A 422 12.38 -11.17 25.31
C TYR A 422 12.46 -12.05 24.07
N LEU A 423 13.12 -11.57 23.01
CA LEU A 423 13.37 -12.35 21.80
C LEU A 423 14.86 -12.59 21.65
N PRO A 424 15.29 -13.81 21.35
CA PRO A 424 16.71 -14.09 21.12
C PRO A 424 17.21 -13.26 19.93
N GLN A 425 18.09 -12.33 20.20
CA GLN A 425 18.68 -11.40 19.22
C GLN A 425 19.46 -12.12 18.11
N SER A 426 19.80 -13.37 18.33
CA SER A 426 20.76 -14.14 17.55
C SER A 426 20.19 -14.96 16.40
N ARG A 427 18.90 -15.21 16.33
CA ARG A 427 18.30 -16.00 15.24
C ARG A 427 17.30 -15.17 14.43
N LYS A 428 17.77 -14.09 13.87
CA LYS A 428 17.13 -13.59 12.65
C LYS A 428 17.23 -14.72 11.64
N ILE A 429 16.13 -15.45 11.43
CA ILE A 429 16.03 -16.36 10.29
C ILE A 429 16.42 -15.49 9.11
N LYS A 430 17.61 -15.76 8.55
CA LYS A 430 18.08 -15.01 7.39
C LYS A 430 16.97 -15.05 6.37
N ARG A 431 16.37 -13.89 6.08
CA ARG A 431 15.30 -13.69 5.08
C ARG A 431 13.92 -14.27 5.46
N ALA A 432 13.52 -14.15 6.73
CA ALA A 432 12.14 -14.44 7.16
C ALA A 432 11.10 -13.61 6.36
N ASP A 433 11.46 -12.41 5.94
CA ASP A 433 10.67 -11.53 5.08
C ASP A 433 10.26 -12.21 3.76
N VAL A 434 11.17 -12.92 3.10
CA VAL A 434 10.89 -13.65 1.85
C VAL A 434 9.94 -14.82 2.12
N VAL A 435 10.13 -15.57 3.22
CA VAL A 435 9.24 -16.68 3.58
C VAL A 435 7.84 -16.17 3.86
N VAL A 436 7.71 -15.12 4.67
CA VAL A 436 6.43 -14.48 4.98
C VAL A 436 5.75 -13.96 3.72
N PHE A 437 6.50 -13.32 2.82
CA PHE A 437 5.98 -12.85 1.56
C PHE A 437 5.51 -14.01 0.66
N SER A 438 6.29 -15.08 0.54
CA SER A 438 5.94 -16.28 -0.26
C SER A 438 4.66 -16.94 0.25
N LEU A 439 4.51 -17.14 1.56
CA LEU A 439 3.30 -17.67 2.15
C LEU A 439 2.09 -16.76 1.93
N SER A 440 2.30 -15.46 2.04
CA SER A 440 1.24 -14.47 1.83
C SER A 440 0.77 -14.43 0.39
N THR A 441 1.69 -14.47 -0.57
CA THR A 441 1.35 -14.51 -2.00
C THR A 441 0.70 -15.84 -2.39
N ALA A 442 1.10 -16.95 -1.78
CA ALA A 442 0.42 -18.25 -1.93
C ALA A 442 -1.08 -18.13 -1.59
N ILE A 443 -1.40 -17.57 -0.42
CA ILE A 443 -2.78 -17.37 0.03
C ILE A 443 -3.53 -16.43 -0.93
N ILE A 444 -2.93 -15.31 -1.32
CA ILE A 444 -3.58 -14.33 -2.20
C ILE A 444 -3.90 -14.96 -3.57
N MET A 445 -2.96 -15.68 -4.15
CA MET A 445 -3.14 -16.29 -5.47
C MET A 445 -4.11 -17.49 -5.43
N HIS A 446 -4.12 -18.24 -4.33
CA HIS A 446 -5.15 -19.26 -4.10
C HIS A 446 -6.55 -18.65 -4.03
N CYS A 447 -6.74 -17.61 -3.21
CA CYS A 447 -8.01 -16.89 -3.15
C CYS A 447 -8.40 -16.27 -4.50
N TYR A 448 -7.43 -15.83 -5.31
CA TYR A 448 -7.68 -15.31 -6.65
C TYR A 448 -8.21 -16.36 -7.61
N ALA A 449 -7.70 -17.60 -7.51
CA ALA A 449 -8.14 -18.71 -8.36
C ALA A 449 -9.51 -19.28 -7.97
N GLU A 450 -9.77 -19.42 -6.64
CA GLU A 450 -10.94 -20.16 -6.13
C GLU A 450 -12.06 -19.24 -5.66
N GLU A 451 -11.74 -18.09 -5.04
CA GLU A 451 -12.69 -17.25 -4.30
C GLU A 451 -12.64 -15.79 -4.75
N ARG A 452 -12.81 -15.53 -6.04
CA ARG A 452 -12.71 -14.18 -6.64
C ARG A 452 -13.61 -13.13 -5.96
N GLU A 453 -14.75 -13.52 -5.44
CA GLU A 453 -15.73 -12.62 -4.81
C GLU A 453 -15.24 -11.96 -3.53
N VAL A 454 -14.23 -12.56 -2.85
CA VAL A 454 -13.66 -11.97 -1.62
C VAL A 454 -12.78 -10.75 -1.90
N PHE A 455 -12.39 -10.56 -3.17
CA PHE A 455 -11.61 -9.40 -3.58
C PHE A 455 -12.48 -8.16 -3.77
N ARG A 456 -11.88 -7.00 -3.54
CA ARG A 456 -12.47 -5.74 -3.98
C ARG A 456 -12.23 -5.56 -5.47
N SER A 457 -13.22 -5.07 -6.19
CA SER A 457 -13.18 -4.89 -7.66
C SER A 457 -11.90 -4.24 -8.17
N LYS A 458 -11.36 -3.25 -7.47
CA LYS A 458 -10.12 -2.56 -7.87
C LYS A 458 -8.90 -3.48 -7.93
N TYR A 459 -8.74 -4.35 -6.93
CA TYR A 459 -7.62 -5.30 -6.89
C TYR A 459 -7.83 -6.44 -7.86
N LEU A 460 -9.06 -6.91 -7.97
CA LEU A 460 -9.44 -7.94 -8.90
C LEU A 460 -9.13 -7.51 -10.35
N ASN A 461 -9.52 -6.29 -10.73
CA ASN A 461 -9.24 -5.76 -12.07
C ASN A 461 -7.74 -5.71 -12.39
N VAL A 462 -6.89 -5.40 -11.42
CA VAL A 462 -5.42 -5.41 -11.62
C VAL A 462 -4.92 -6.83 -11.81
N LEU A 463 -5.37 -7.79 -10.99
CA LEU A 463 -4.99 -9.19 -11.12
C LEU A 463 -5.46 -9.77 -12.47
N ASP A 464 -6.71 -9.49 -12.86
CA ASP A 464 -7.26 -9.91 -14.15
C ASP A 464 -6.52 -9.30 -15.33
N TRP A 465 -6.09 -8.04 -15.21
CA TRP A 465 -5.28 -7.41 -16.25
C TRP A 465 -3.92 -8.07 -16.40
N VAL A 466 -3.26 -8.46 -15.29
CA VAL A 466 -1.93 -9.08 -15.33
C VAL A 466 -2.01 -10.55 -15.74
N PHE A 467 -2.82 -11.35 -15.04
CA PHE A 467 -2.82 -12.81 -15.13
C PHE A 467 -3.90 -13.36 -16.07
N GLY A 468 -4.86 -12.54 -16.46
CA GLY A 468 -6.09 -12.99 -17.13
C GLY A 468 -7.10 -13.58 -16.14
N VAL A 469 -8.33 -13.71 -16.56
CA VAL A 469 -9.40 -14.29 -15.74
C VAL A 469 -9.16 -15.80 -15.63
N PRO A 470 -9.00 -16.36 -14.40
CA PRO A 470 -8.91 -17.81 -14.22
C PRO A 470 -10.19 -18.48 -14.72
N PRO A 471 -10.09 -19.69 -15.31
CA PRO A 471 -11.28 -20.46 -15.67
C PRO A 471 -12.14 -20.73 -14.41
N PRO A 472 -13.48 -20.75 -14.54
CA PRO A 472 -14.34 -21.02 -13.40
C PRO A 472 -13.97 -22.38 -12.79
N PRO A 473 -14.06 -22.55 -11.46
CA PRO A 473 -13.86 -23.83 -10.82
C PRO A 473 -14.79 -24.84 -11.47
N CYS A 474 -14.25 -26.00 -11.94
CA CYS A 474 -15.03 -27.07 -12.53
C CYS A 474 -16.06 -27.52 -11.49
N GLU A 475 -17.31 -27.13 -11.67
CA GLU A 475 -18.42 -27.83 -11.03
C GLU A 475 -18.34 -29.29 -11.48
N THR A 476 -18.15 -30.19 -10.53
CA THR A 476 -18.31 -31.63 -10.80
C THR A 476 -19.69 -31.80 -11.43
N PRO A 477 -19.81 -32.34 -12.63
CA PRO A 477 -21.10 -32.70 -13.15
C PRO A 477 -21.72 -33.65 -12.12
N LYS A 478 -22.85 -33.27 -11.53
CA LYS A 478 -23.70 -34.19 -10.80
C LYS A 478 -24.01 -35.28 -11.81
N CYS A 479 -23.42 -36.47 -11.66
CA CYS A 479 -23.96 -37.66 -12.26
C CYS A 479 -25.43 -37.71 -11.83
N LYS A 480 -26.31 -37.39 -12.74
CA LYS A 480 -27.68 -37.82 -12.63
C LYS A 480 -27.60 -39.33 -12.88
N ASP A 481 -27.64 -40.08 -11.80
CA ASP A 481 -27.97 -41.49 -11.86
C ASP A 481 -29.37 -41.56 -12.46
N ALA A 482 -29.43 -42.07 -13.68
CA ALA A 482 -30.62 -42.58 -14.31
C ALA A 482 -30.63 -44.09 -14.11
#